data_957778f2389e7e7ea4086a23e58cf265
#
_entry.id   957778f2389e7e7ea4086a23e58cf265
#
_cell.length_a   1.000
_cell.length_b   1.000
_cell.length_c   1.000
_cell.angle_alpha   90.00
_cell.angle_beta   90.00
_cell.angle_gamma   90.00
#
_symmetry.space_group_name_H-M   'P 1'
#
loop_
_entity.id
_entity.type
_entity.pdbx_description
1 polymer ?
#
loop_
_entity_poly.entity_id
_entity_poly.type
_entity_poly.pdbx_seq_one_letter_code
_entity_poly.pdbx_strand_id
1 'polypeptide(L)'
;MPGTFNGKTLVISATPTAGAKIVDAGAATNVAGITISGDTMYSVKTSGKVTTLYKTPDYSNADAQAVAVKTGLGYFALGLSKIGTELFMLAEDTAGYGNTTKIVKMDMVGNVIKEFDIVSEFQYGALGIAHTGAANEFFILARGSNDADNDTLIVKKLRLESSNSYEVVHEFKVTNRGYGYTSRIQDIYYHLDYGLFILTNDELSTGRNRIVHVDYRSNVNSYIPDGVINVEMKGYKQYNLESICMKAGHLVLAANVITGTGKAEDRFSVLNGITYEKGTYSFNCALSKGIKVDNEIFVDDLGKKS
;
A
#
# COMPACT_ATOMS: atom_id res chain seq x y z
N MET A 1 15.10 -6.89 20.56
CA MET A 1 15.12 -7.06 19.11
C MET A 1 13.69 -7.19 18.68
N PRO A 2 13.18 -6.29 17.87
CA PRO A 2 11.82 -6.35 17.38
C PRO A 2 11.76 -7.34 16.21
N GLY A 3 10.70 -8.06 16.14
CA GLY A 3 10.14 -8.52 14.90
C GLY A 3 10.43 -9.91 14.42
N THR A 4 11.34 -10.63 14.98
CA THR A 4 11.50 -12.04 14.66
C THR A 4 11.28 -12.86 15.91
N PHE A 5 10.22 -13.59 15.98
CA PHE A 5 10.02 -14.60 17.01
C PHE A 5 11.09 -15.68 16.74
N ASN A 6 12.21 -15.64 17.48
CA ASN A 6 13.37 -16.53 17.28
C ASN A 6 13.95 -16.51 15.83
N GLY A 7 14.00 -15.36 15.15
CA GLY A 7 14.48 -15.28 13.78
C GLY A 7 13.48 -15.73 12.72
N LYS A 8 12.21 -15.95 13.06
CA LYS A 8 11.16 -16.45 12.18
C LYS A 8 10.12 -15.37 11.88
N THR A 9 9.59 -15.36 10.69
CA THR A 9 8.50 -14.47 10.28
C THR A 9 7.15 -15.01 10.78
N LEU A 10 6.38 -14.17 11.48
CA LEU A 10 5.03 -14.55 11.92
C LEU A 10 4.06 -14.44 10.74
N VAL A 11 3.29 -15.49 10.46
CA VAL A 11 2.25 -15.51 9.43
C VAL A 11 0.88 -15.63 10.09
N ILE A 12 -0.02 -14.72 9.77
CA ILE A 12 -1.41 -14.72 10.23
C ILE A 12 -2.39 -14.56 9.07
N SER A 13 -3.62 -15.04 9.24
CA SER A 13 -4.74 -14.76 8.34
C SER A 13 -5.73 -13.81 8.99
N ALA A 14 -6.20 -12.83 8.23
CA ALA A 14 -7.16 -11.83 8.71
C ALA A 14 -8.27 -11.58 7.69
N THR A 15 -9.49 -11.36 8.21
CA THR A 15 -10.65 -10.99 7.39
C THR A 15 -11.05 -9.56 7.71
N PRO A 16 -10.93 -8.62 6.76
CA PRO A 16 -11.35 -7.23 6.97
C PRO A 16 -12.87 -7.09 6.98
N THR A 17 -13.34 -6.04 7.65
CA THR A 17 -14.72 -5.58 7.57
C THR A 17 -14.88 -4.70 6.35
N ALA A 18 -15.92 -4.93 5.53
CA ALA A 18 -16.22 -4.11 4.38
C ALA A 18 -16.57 -2.67 4.81
N GLY A 19 -15.97 -1.70 4.14
CA GLY A 19 -16.23 -0.28 4.31
C GLY A 19 -16.93 0.33 3.09
N ALA A 20 -16.86 1.65 2.95
CA ALA A 20 -17.50 2.43 1.92
C ALA A 20 -17.12 2.00 0.49
N LYS A 21 -18.07 2.13 -0.41
CA LYS A 21 -17.82 2.00 -1.85
C LYS A 21 -17.11 3.27 -2.35
N ILE A 22 -15.99 3.10 -3.04
CA ILE A 22 -15.28 4.22 -3.67
C ILE A 22 -16.01 4.57 -4.97
N VAL A 23 -16.16 3.59 -5.85
CA VAL A 23 -16.85 3.76 -7.12
C VAL A 23 -17.20 2.40 -7.73
N ASP A 24 -18.17 2.37 -8.64
CA ASP A 24 -18.39 1.22 -9.50
C ASP A 24 -17.17 1.06 -10.44
N ALA A 25 -16.51 -0.08 -10.39
CA ALA A 25 -15.35 -0.33 -11.21
C ALA A 25 -15.77 -0.81 -12.60
N GLY A 26 -15.27 -0.18 -13.64
CA GLY A 26 -15.22 -0.78 -14.97
C GLY A 26 -14.08 -1.82 -15.02
N ALA A 27 -14.08 -2.73 -15.96
CA ALA A 27 -13.17 -3.88 -16.06
C ALA A 27 -11.65 -3.58 -16.14
N ALA A 28 -11.23 -2.32 -16.11
CA ALA A 28 -9.83 -1.91 -16.27
C ALA A 28 -9.44 -0.72 -15.39
N THR A 29 -10.07 -0.55 -14.23
CA THR A 29 -9.90 0.67 -13.45
C THR A 29 -9.77 0.35 -11.99
N ASN A 30 -8.58 0.50 -11.43
CA ASN A 30 -8.30 0.23 -10.03
C ASN A 30 -8.06 1.52 -9.26
N VAL A 31 -8.47 1.52 -7.98
CA VAL A 31 -7.97 2.52 -7.04
C VAL A 31 -6.48 2.30 -6.86
N ALA A 32 -5.69 3.37 -7.03
CA ALA A 32 -4.23 3.25 -7.05
C ALA A 32 -3.55 3.78 -5.78
N GLY A 33 -4.26 4.51 -4.95
CA GLY A 33 -3.68 5.07 -3.73
C GLY A 33 -4.73 5.60 -2.78
N ILE A 34 -4.50 5.45 -1.48
CA ILE A 34 -5.34 6.01 -0.41
C ILE A 34 -4.50 6.72 0.64
N THR A 35 -5.08 7.76 1.23
CA THR A 35 -4.52 8.43 2.41
C THR A 35 -5.64 9.04 3.24
N ILE A 36 -5.33 9.37 4.51
CA ILE A 36 -6.36 9.89 5.42
C ILE A 36 -6.03 11.29 5.92
N SER A 37 -7.05 12.12 6.05
CA SER A 37 -6.97 13.45 6.66
C SER A 37 -8.13 13.65 7.64
N GLY A 38 -7.83 13.66 8.94
CA GLY A 38 -8.88 13.62 9.97
C GLY A 38 -9.68 12.31 9.86
N ASP A 39 -10.98 12.42 9.62
CA ASP A 39 -11.90 11.29 9.42
C ASP A 39 -12.24 11.05 7.95
N THR A 40 -11.66 11.85 7.05
CA THR A 40 -11.91 11.74 5.62
C THR A 40 -10.81 10.94 4.93
N MET A 41 -11.19 9.90 4.22
CA MET A 41 -10.31 9.16 3.33
C MET A 41 -10.25 9.85 1.96
N TYR A 42 -9.05 10.02 1.44
CA TYR A 42 -8.80 10.43 0.07
C TYR A 42 -8.30 9.23 -0.73
N SER A 43 -8.75 9.11 -1.97
CA SER A 43 -8.33 8.06 -2.87
C SER A 43 -8.16 8.58 -4.29
N VAL A 44 -7.23 8.00 -5.03
CA VAL A 44 -7.02 8.26 -6.45
C VAL A 44 -7.35 7.02 -7.24
N LYS A 45 -8.06 7.21 -8.35
CA LYS A 45 -8.42 6.14 -9.27
C LYS A 45 -8.15 6.58 -10.70
N THR A 46 -7.48 5.71 -11.44
CA THR A 46 -7.23 5.93 -12.87
C THR A 46 -8.21 5.11 -13.70
N SER A 47 -8.80 5.73 -14.69
CA SER A 47 -9.62 5.11 -15.73
C SER A 47 -9.05 5.49 -17.09
N GLY A 48 -8.49 4.52 -17.80
CA GLY A 48 -7.72 4.78 -19.01
C GLY A 48 -6.49 5.63 -18.71
N LYS A 49 -6.48 6.87 -19.21
CA LYS A 49 -5.37 7.83 -18.99
C LYS A 49 -5.73 9.01 -18.09
N VAL A 50 -6.82 8.88 -17.34
CA VAL A 50 -7.39 9.99 -16.55
C VAL A 50 -7.54 9.55 -15.11
N THR A 51 -6.92 10.28 -14.19
CA THR A 51 -7.06 10.08 -12.75
C THR A 51 -8.12 11.00 -12.17
N THR A 52 -8.92 10.46 -11.26
CA THR A 52 -9.88 11.20 -10.44
C THR A 52 -9.48 11.09 -8.97
N LEU A 53 -9.47 12.23 -8.28
CA LEU A 53 -9.33 12.31 -6.83
C LEU A 53 -10.72 12.24 -6.20
N TYR A 54 -10.88 11.35 -5.23
CA TYR A 54 -12.12 11.18 -4.44
C TYR A 54 -11.88 11.51 -2.97
N LYS A 55 -12.97 11.83 -2.27
CA LYS A 55 -13.01 11.90 -0.81
C LYS A 55 -14.18 11.07 -0.27
N THR A 56 -13.98 10.43 0.88
CA THR A 56 -14.97 9.60 1.55
C THR A 56 -14.97 9.93 3.03
N PRO A 57 -15.94 10.69 3.54
CA PRO A 57 -15.95 11.14 4.93
C PRO A 57 -16.21 10.01 5.94
N ASP A 58 -16.90 8.96 5.52
CA ASP A 58 -17.21 7.80 6.37
C ASP A 58 -16.80 6.50 5.65
N TYR A 59 -15.49 6.30 5.55
CA TYR A 59 -14.93 5.18 4.79
C TYR A 59 -15.21 3.80 5.43
N SER A 60 -15.53 3.75 6.72
CA SER A 60 -15.84 2.49 7.44
C SER A 60 -17.29 2.04 7.29
N ASN A 61 -18.17 2.89 6.82
CA ASN A 61 -19.57 2.59 6.59
C ASN A 61 -19.78 1.95 5.21
N ALA A 62 -20.23 0.69 5.18
CA ALA A 62 -20.42 -0.07 3.95
C ALA A 62 -21.44 0.56 2.99
N ASP A 63 -22.38 1.36 3.49
CA ASP A 63 -23.42 2.04 2.72
C ASP A 63 -22.97 3.43 2.21
N ALA A 64 -21.85 3.95 2.72
CA ALA A 64 -21.32 5.22 2.25
C ALA A 64 -20.67 5.09 0.87
N GLN A 65 -20.54 6.22 0.20
CA GLN A 65 -19.95 6.30 -1.13
C GLN A 65 -18.99 7.50 -1.23
N ALA A 66 -17.91 7.32 -1.95
CA ALA A 66 -16.97 8.38 -2.24
C ALA A 66 -17.57 9.44 -3.18
N VAL A 67 -17.10 10.67 -3.03
CA VAL A 67 -17.46 11.80 -3.87
C VAL A 67 -16.22 12.28 -4.63
N ALA A 68 -16.34 12.46 -5.95
CA ALA A 68 -15.27 13.01 -6.77
C ALA A 68 -14.97 14.46 -6.36
N VAL A 69 -13.69 14.74 -6.11
CA VAL A 69 -13.17 16.07 -5.77
C VAL A 69 -12.62 16.76 -7.00
N LYS A 70 -11.83 16.03 -7.79
CA LYS A 70 -11.20 16.49 -9.01
C LYS A 70 -11.15 15.37 -10.04
N THR A 71 -11.67 15.63 -11.22
CA THR A 71 -11.57 14.75 -12.39
C THR A 71 -10.59 15.31 -13.40
N GLY A 72 -10.11 14.48 -14.31
CA GLY A 72 -9.29 14.95 -15.42
C GLY A 72 -7.84 15.25 -15.06
N LEU A 73 -7.31 14.68 -13.99
CA LEU A 73 -5.88 14.72 -13.74
C LEU A 73 -5.17 13.90 -14.83
N GLY A 74 -4.27 14.55 -15.58
CA GLY A 74 -3.59 13.99 -16.74
C GLY A 74 -2.46 13.01 -16.40
N TYR A 75 -2.63 12.17 -15.41
CA TYR A 75 -1.64 11.21 -14.89
C TYR A 75 -2.25 9.82 -14.75
N PHE A 76 -1.38 8.83 -14.75
CA PHE A 76 -1.69 7.48 -14.29
C PHE A 76 -1.21 7.33 -12.85
N ALA A 77 -2.13 7.31 -11.87
CA ALA A 77 -1.79 7.23 -10.44
C ALA A 77 -1.29 5.83 -10.07
N LEU A 78 -0.27 5.79 -9.20
CA LEU A 78 0.36 4.58 -8.66
C LEU A 78 0.33 4.52 -7.13
N GLY A 79 0.08 5.65 -6.46
CA GLY A 79 0.01 5.73 -5.00
C GLY A 79 -0.37 7.13 -4.54
N LEU A 80 -0.77 7.25 -3.27
CA LEU A 80 -1.17 8.53 -2.68
C LEU A 80 -0.69 8.62 -1.23
N SER A 81 -0.04 9.72 -0.90
CA SER A 81 0.37 10.05 0.46
C SER A 81 0.00 11.48 0.82
N LYS A 82 0.17 11.88 2.08
CA LYS A 82 -0.21 13.21 2.58
C LYS A 82 0.78 13.77 3.56
N ILE A 83 1.03 15.09 3.46
CA ILE A 83 1.72 15.88 4.49
C ILE A 83 0.90 17.13 4.77
N GLY A 84 0.50 17.32 6.02
CA GLY A 84 -0.31 18.50 6.39
C GLY A 84 -1.61 18.57 5.57
N THR A 85 -1.75 19.65 4.79
CA THR A 85 -2.88 19.90 3.88
C THR A 85 -2.52 19.69 2.41
N GLU A 86 -1.48 18.91 2.12
CA GLU A 86 -1.01 18.66 0.78
C GLU A 86 -1.01 17.15 0.49
N LEU A 87 -1.43 16.79 -0.72
CA LEU A 87 -1.41 15.44 -1.24
C LEU A 87 -0.18 15.25 -2.15
N PHE A 88 0.39 14.07 -2.10
CA PHE A 88 1.52 13.65 -2.93
C PHE A 88 1.14 12.37 -3.66
N MET A 89 0.90 12.46 -4.94
CA MET A 89 0.54 11.33 -5.80
C MET A 89 1.80 10.83 -6.50
N LEU A 90 2.12 9.56 -6.31
CA LEU A 90 3.05 8.87 -7.19
C LEU A 90 2.30 8.58 -8.50
N ALA A 91 2.88 8.94 -9.62
CA ALA A 91 2.19 8.86 -10.89
C ALA A 91 3.16 8.66 -12.07
N GLU A 92 2.63 8.17 -13.16
CA GLU A 92 3.26 8.18 -14.48
C GLU A 92 2.56 9.18 -15.40
N ASP A 93 3.30 9.73 -16.34
CA ASP A 93 2.72 10.53 -17.42
C ASP A 93 1.89 9.62 -18.33
N THR A 94 0.80 10.12 -18.87
CA THR A 94 -0.13 9.34 -19.70
C THR A 94 0.46 8.84 -21.01
N ALA A 95 1.69 9.25 -21.34
CA ALA A 95 2.37 8.90 -22.58
C ALA A 95 3.07 7.53 -22.60
N GLY A 96 3.29 6.88 -21.45
CA GLY A 96 3.98 5.58 -21.45
C GLY A 96 4.21 4.98 -20.06
N TYR A 97 3.87 3.72 -19.91
CA TYR A 97 4.23 2.93 -18.74
C TYR A 97 5.75 2.86 -18.55
N GLY A 98 6.22 3.17 -17.35
CA GLY A 98 7.60 2.88 -16.92
C GLY A 98 8.66 3.93 -17.27
N ASN A 99 8.34 4.99 -18.00
CA ASN A 99 9.37 5.95 -18.45
C ASN A 99 9.20 7.38 -17.91
N THR A 100 8.23 7.63 -17.03
CA THR A 100 7.87 8.99 -16.63
C THR A 100 7.40 9.08 -15.17
N THR A 101 8.04 8.31 -14.28
CA THR A 101 7.65 8.32 -12.86
C THR A 101 7.88 9.67 -12.21
N LYS A 102 6.82 10.21 -11.61
CA LYS A 102 6.80 11.53 -10.96
C LYS A 102 6.14 11.46 -9.58
N ILE A 103 6.50 12.40 -8.72
CA ILE A 103 5.70 12.75 -7.56
C ILE A 103 4.97 14.07 -7.86
N VAL A 104 3.64 14.02 -7.86
CA VAL A 104 2.77 15.18 -8.11
C VAL A 104 2.24 15.69 -6.80
N LYS A 105 2.68 16.88 -6.40
CA LYS A 105 2.20 17.59 -5.22
C LYS A 105 0.93 18.36 -5.57
N MET A 106 -0.13 18.20 -4.79
CA MET A 106 -1.44 18.80 -4.97
C MET A 106 -1.98 19.37 -3.66
N ASP A 107 -2.91 20.32 -3.76
CA ASP A 107 -3.76 20.67 -2.62
C ASP A 107 -4.86 19.60 -2.39
N MET A 108 -5.63 19.76 -1.31
CA MET A 108 -6.69 18.81 -0.93
C MET A 108 -7.91 18.82 -1.89
N VAL A 109 -7.96 19.75 -2.84
CA VAL A 109 -8.99 19.81 -3.90
C VAL A 109 -8.45 19.40 -5.27
N GLY A 110 -7.21 18.90 -5.32
CA GLY A 110 -6.61 18.30 -6.51
C GLY A 110 -6.01 19.30 -7.50
N ASN A 111 -5.75 20.55 -7.09
CA ASN A 111 -4.97 21.45 -7.93
C ASN A 111 -3.49 21.11 -7.80
N VAL A 112 -2.83 20.88 -8.94
CA VAL A 112 -1.40 20.60 -8.99
C VAL A 112 -0.61 21.83 -8.58
N ILE A 113 0.24 21.68 -7.58
CA ILE A 113 1.14 22.72 -7.06
C ILE A 113 2.52 22.57 -7.68
N LYS A 114 2.99 21.32 -7.79
CA LYS A 114 4.37 21.02 -8.19
C LYS A 114 4.54 19.58 -8.66
N GLU A 115 5.51 19.36 -9.56
CA GLU A 115 5.93 18.03 -10.00
C GLU A 115 7.42 17.83 -9.73
N PHE A 116 7.78 16.59 -9.37
CA PHE A 116 9.15 16.13 -9.21
C PHE A 116 9.35 14.92 -10.10
N ASP A 117 10.24 15.03 -11.07
CA ASP A 117 10.61 13.93 -11.96
C ASP A 117 11.62 13.03 -11.24
N ILE A 118 11.25 11.78 -11.02
CA ILE A 118 12.07 10.79 -10.31
C ILE A 118 12.38 9.55 -11.16
N VAL A 119 12.14 9.62 -12.46
CA VAL A 119 12.25 8.46 -13.38
C VAL A 119 13.62 7.80 -13.36
N SER A 120 14.69 8.57 -13.20
CA SER A 120 16.07 8.05 -13.19
C SER A 120 16.35 7.07 -12.05
N GLU A 121 15.56 7.12 -10.99
CA GLU A 121 15.72 6.26 -9.82
C GLU A 121 14.97 4.93 -9.91
N PHE A 122 14.02 4.80 -10.85
CA PHE A 122 13.08 3.68 -10.88
C PHE A 122 13.00 3.02 -12.24
N GLN A 123 14.12 2.42 -12.68
CA GLN A 123 14.24 1.77 -13.99
C GLN A 123 13.17 0.69 -14.26
N TYR A 124 12.65 0.04 -13.22
CA TYR A 124 11.65 -1.03 -13.32
C TYR A 124 10.27 -0.61 -12.83
N GLY A 125 10.06 0.70 -12.64
CA GLY A 125 8.81 1.30 -12.17
C GLY A 125 8.70 1.41 -10.65
N ALA A 126 8.07 2.48 -10.21
CA ALA A 126 7.66 2.71 -8.82
C ALA A 126 6.18 2.36 -8.66
N LEU A 127 5.77 1.87 -7.48
CA LEU A 127 4.45 1.28 -7.30
C LEU A 127 3.70 1.79 -6.05
N GLY A 128 4.39 2.46 -5.13
CA GLY A 128 3.75 2.98 -3.92
C GLY A 128 4.56 4.09 -3.28
N ILE A 129 3.90 4.94 -2.52
CA ILE A 129 4.48 6.11 -1.84
C ILE A 129 3.97 6.22 -0.41
N ALA A 130 4.87 6.36 0.56
CA ALA A 130 4.55 6.58 1.95
C ALA A 130 5.35 7.74 2.56
N HIS A 131 4.69 8.65 3.27
CA HIS A 131 5.37 9.69 4.03
C HIS A 131 6.13 9.10 5.22
N THR A 132 7.37 9.56 5.45
CA THR A 132 8.24 9.02 6.52
C THR A 132 8.00 9.63 7.90
N GLY A 133 7.14 10.64 8.00
CA GLY A 133 6.97 11.47 9.19
C GLY A 133 7.91 12.69 9.23
N ALA A 134 8.99 12.72 8.44
CA ALA A 134 9.87 13.87 8.30
C ALA A 134 9.41 14.79 7.17
N ALA A 135 9.72 16.08 7.25
CA ALA A 135 9.30 17.05 6.25
C ALA A 135 9.81 16.68 4.85
N ASN A 136 8.90 16.62 3.88
CA ASN A 136 9.17 16.33 2.47
C ASN A 136 9.91 15.01 2.19
N GLU A 137 9.88 14.05 3.12
CA GLU A 137 10.52 12.75 2.91
C GLU A 137 9.50 11.64 2.69
N PHE A 138 9.79 10.77 1.70
CA PHE A 138 8.92 9.68 1.31
C PHE A 138 9.70 8.39 1.10
N PHE A 139 9.10 7.27 1.45
CA PHE A 139 9.48 5.97 0.95
C PHE A 139 8.76 5.73 -0.38
N ILE A 140 9.53 5.32 -1.38
CA ILE A 140 9.01 4.90 -2.68
C ILE A 140 9.34 3.41 -2.85
N LEU A 141 8.31 2.62 -3.06
CA LEU A 141 8.41 1.20 -3.33
C LEU A 141 8.60 0.95 -4.81
N ALA A 142 9.58 0.13 -5.16
CA ALA A 142 9.89 -0.21 -6.54
C ALA A 142 10.18 -1.70 -6.71
N ARG A 143 10.14 -2.16 -7.95
CA ARG A 143 10.62 -3.48 -8.30
C ARG A 143 12.14 -3.50 -8.33
N GLY A 144 12.75 -4.59 -7.85
CA GLY A 144 14.19 -4.79 -7.91
C GLY A 144 14.69 -5.20 -9.30
N SER A 145 13.83 -5.78 -10.13
CA SER A 145 14.12 -6.16 -11.52
C SER A 145 12.83 -6.41 -12.30
N ASN A 146 12.93 -6.61 -13.61
CA ASN A 146 11.81 -7.11 -14.44
C ASN A 146 11.59 -8.63 -14.32
N ASP A 147 12.44 -9.32 -13.59
CA ASP A 147 12.32 -10.75 -13.39
C ASP A 147 11.19 -11.03 -12.39
N ALA A 148 10.17 -11.75 -12.81
CA ALA A 148 9.02 -12.13 -12.00
C ALA A 148 9.39 -13.03 -10.80
N ASP A 149 10.54 -13.70 -10.88
CA ASP A 149 11.04 -14.61 -9.84
C ASP A 149 11.95 -13.90 -8.82
N ASN A 150 12.15 -12.60 -8.96
CA ASN A 150 13.00 -11.84 -8.03
C ASN A 150 12.25 -11.51 -6.73
N ASP A 151 12.61 -12.19 -5.67
CA ASP A 151 12.06 -12.02 -4.32
C ASP A 151 12.51 -10.73 -3.60
N THR A 152 13.09 -9.79 -4.31
CA THR A 152 13.65 -8.58 -3.70
C THR A 152 12.85 -7.34 -4.10
N LEU A 153 12.34 -6.63 -3.10
CA LEU A 153 11.75 -5.32 -3.24
C LEU A 153 12.80 -4.25 -2.92
N ILE A 154 12.81 -3.18 -3.68
CA ILE A 154 13.63 -2.01 -3.40
C ILE A 154 12.76 -0.92 -2.84
N VAL A 155 13.20 -0.33 -1.73
CA VAL A 155 12.58 0.86 -1.14
C VAL A 155 13.61 1.97 -1.12
N LYS A 156 13.31 3.08 -1.78
CA LYS A 156 14.12 4.29 -1.72
C LYS A 156 13.45 5.34 -0.85
N LYS A 157 14.24 5.93 0.04
CA LYS A 157 13.82 7.09 0.82
C LYS A 157 14.28 8.34 0.11
N LEU A 158 13.35 9.13 -0.38
CA LEU A 158 13.59 10.38 -1.08
C LEU A 158 13.25 11.58 -0.22
N ARG A 159 14.06 12.63 -0.30
CA ARG A 159 13.74 13.97 0.21
C ARG A 159 13.50 14.91 -0.96
N LEU A 160 12.32 15.52 -1.03
CA LEU A 160 11.96 16.48 -2.05
C LEU A 160 12.47 17.88 -1.69
N GLU A 161 13.14 18.52 -2.63
CA GLU A 161 13.74 19.84 -2.46
C GLU A 161 12.85 20.97 -3.01
N SER A 162 13.17 22.19 -2.62
CA SER A 162 12.43 23.37 -3.10
C SER A 162 12.60 23.64 -4.62
N SER A 163 13.70 23.18 -5.22
CA SER A 163 14.09 23.39 -6.60
C SER A 163 13.51 22.43 -7.63
N ASN A 164 12.50 21.61 -7.29
CA ASN A 164 11.97 20.50 -8.09
C ASN A 164 12.95 19.30 -8.20
N SER A 165 14.05 19.33 -7.47
CA SER A 165 14.98 18.23 -7.32
C SER A 165 14.61 17.36 -6.11
N TYR A 166 15.32 16.27 -5.98
CA TYR A 166 15.23 15.37 -4.84
C TYR A 166 16.61 14.82 -4.47
N GLU A 167 16.72 14.31 -3.27
CA GLU A 167 17.89 13.59 -2.78
C GLU A 167 17.48 12.16 -2.44
N VAL A 168 18.27 11.15 -2.82
CA VAL A 168 18.14 9.79 -2.30
C VAL A 168 18.83 9.73 -0.95
N VAL A 169 18.04 9.73 0.12
CA VAL A 169 18.56 9.74 1.49
C VAL A 169 18.98 8.34 1.95
N HIS A 170 18.26 7.31 1.51
CA HIS A 170 18.53 5.92 1.86
C HIS A 170 17.89 4.98 0.84
N GLU A 171 18.56 3.86 0.56
CA GLU A 171 18.03 2.74 -0.20
C GLU A 171 18.23 1.46 0.59
N PHE A 172 17.19 0.62 0.61
CA PHE A 172 17.25 -0.69 1.22
C PHE A 172 16.43 -1.72 0.46
N LYS A 173 16.72 -2.98 0.72
CA LYS A 173 16.06 -4.12 0.10
C LYS A 173 15.20 -4.85 1.13
N VAL A 174 14.06 -5.35 0.69
CA VAL A 174 13.24 -6.28 1.45
C VAL A 174 13.21 -7.58 0.69
N THR A 175 13.83 -8.61 1.27
CA THR A 175 13.88 -9.93 0.65
C THR A 175 12.69 -10.74 1.10
N ASN A 176 11.87 -11.10 0.16
CA ASN A 176 10.55 -11.67 0.41
C ASN A 176 10.52 -13.21 0.52
N ARG A 177 11.60 -13.82 0.80
CA ARG A 177 11.93 -15.24 0.99
C ARG A 177 10.74 -16.20 1.00
N GLY A 178 10.42 -16.77 -0.18
CA GLY A 178 9.45 -17.87 -0.30
C GLY A 178 7.98 -17.47 -0.16
N TYR A 179 7.66 -16.18 -0.09
CA TYR A 179 6.27 -15.71 -0.14
C TYR A 179 5.76 -15.52 -1.57
N GLY A 180 6.59 -15.84 -2.57
CA GLY A 180 6.31 -16.03 -4.00
C GLY A 180 5.44 -14.96 -4.61
N TYR A 181 5.95 -13.68 -4.74
CA TYR A 181 5.08 -12.65 -5.24
C TYR A 181 5.73 -11.37 -5.63
N THR A 182 6.75 -11.50 -6.32
CA THR A 182 7.44 -10.36 -6.87
C THR A 182 6.70 -9.71 -8.01
N SER A 183 5.72 -10.38 -8.59
CA SER A 183 5.06 -9.88 -9.78
C SER A 183 4.05 -8.76 -9.53
N ARG A 184 3.53 -8.58 -8.27
CA ARG A 184 2.48 -7.60 -8.02
C ARG A 184 2.56 -6.95 -6.65
N ILE A 185 3.53 -6.08 -6.50
CA ILE A 185 3.57 -5.10 -5.44
C ILE A 185 2.54 -4.04 -5.78
N GLN A 186 1.79 -3.58 -4.78
CA GLN A 186 0.74 -2.58 -5.02
C GLN A 186 1.01 -1.26 -4.32
N ASP A 187 1.35 -1.29 -3.02
CA ASP A 187 1.49 -0.05 -2.28
C ASP A 187 2.37 -0.23 -1.04
N ILE A 188 2.76 0.86 -0.42
CA ILE A 188 3.54 0.92 0.81
C ILE A 188 2.93 1.94 1.77
N TYR A 189 2.91 1.61 3.05
CA TYR A 189 2.56 2.52 4.12
C TYR A 189 3.61 2.50 5.22
N TYR A 190 3.91 3.64 5.80
CA TYR A 190 4.83 3.76 6.92
C TYR A 190 4.16 4.42 8.12
N HIS A 191 4.42 3.88 9.30
CA HIS A 191 4.06 4.48 10.58
C HIS A 191 5.30 4.57 11.47
N LEU A 192 5.53 5.73 12.08
CA LEU A 192 6.74 5.99 12.88
C LEU A 192 6.95 4.97 14.01
N ASP A 193 5.87 4.54 14.64
CA ASP A 193 5.91 3.59 15.77
C ASP A 193 5.80 2.12 15.34
N TYR A 194 5.30 1.84 14.13
CA TYR A 194 4.95 0.49 13.71
C TYR A 194 5.74 -0.04 12.49
N GLY A 195 6.54 0.80 11.85
CA GLY A 195 7.37 0.38 10.71
C GLY A 195 6.66 0.46 9.36
N LEU A 196 7.11 -0.38 8.42
CA LEU A 196 6.63 -0.42 7.04
C LEU A 196 5.64 -1.56 6.84
N PHE A 197 4.60 -1.27 6.06
CA PHE A 197 3.62 -2.20 5.56
C PHE A 197 3.65 -2.19 4.04
N ILE A 198 3.94 -3.31 3.41
CA ILE A 198 4.01 -3.45 1.97
C ILE A 198 2.86 -4.33 1.53
N LEU A 199 2.03 -3.79 0.65
CA LEU A 199 0.90 -4.51 0.08
C LEU A 199 1.33 -5.25 -1.17
N THR A 200 1.04 -6.55 -1.20
CA THR A 200 1.28 -7.39 -2.36
C THR A 200 0.00 -8.14 -2.70
N ASN A 201 -0.28 -8.31 -3.98
CA ASN A 201 -1.28 -9.26 -4.42
C ASN A 201 -0.64 -10.29 -5.35
N ASP A 202 -1.22 -11.48 -5.32
CA ASP A 202 -0.89 -12.53 -6.25
C ASP A 202 -2.05 -12.60 -7.24
N GLU A 203 -1.76 -12.52 -8.52
CA GLU A 203 -2.77 -12.43 -9.58
C GLU A 203 -4.11 -13.09 -9.27
N LEU A 204 -5.15 -12.59 -9.88
CA LEU A 204 -6.56 -12.99 -9.82
C LEU A 204 -6.82 -14.51 -9.74
N SER A 205 -5.86 -15.34 -10.07
CA SER A 205 -5.98 -16.80 -10.12
C SER A 205 -5.72 -17.53 -8.80
N THR A 206 -4.97 -16.94 -7.87
CA THR A 206 -4.55 -17.63 -6.65
C THR A 206 -5.14 -17.05 -5.37
N GLY A 207 -5.72 -15.85 -5.43
CA GLY A 207 -6.40 -15.20 -4.30
C GLY A 207 -5.49 -14.83 -3.12
N ARG A 208 -4.18 -14.77 -3.33
CA ARG A 208 -3.24 -14.48 -2.25
C ARG A 208 -2.95 -12.99 -2.17
N ASN A 209 -3.74 -12.29 -1.37
CA ASN A 209 -3.52 -10.90 -1.03
C ASN A 209 -2.83 -10.82 0.34
N ARG A 210 -1.74 -10.08 0.45
CA ARG A 210 -0.90 -10.05 1.64
C ARG A 210 -0.42 -8.68 2.00
N ILE A 211 -0.21 -8.48 3.29
CA ILE A 211 0.50 -7.34 3.85
C ILE A 211 1.78 -7.88 4.48
N VAL A 212 2.90 -7.40 3.98
CA VAL A 212 4.23 -7.73 4.49
C VAL A 212 4.65 -6.63 5.45
N HIS A 213 5.05 -6.97 6.65
CA HIS A 213 5.52 -6.03 7.66
C HIS A 213 7.04 -6.08 7.82
N VAL A 214 7.63 -4.90 7.97
CA VAL A 214 9.06 -4.71 8.18
C VAL A 214 9.30 -3.70 9.30
N ASP A 215 10.03 -4.09 10.35
CA ASP A 215 10.49 -3.17 11.39
C ASP A 215 11.64 -2.30 10.81
N TYR A 216 11.26 -1.19 10.19
CA TYR A 216 12.22 -0.29 9.56
C TYR A 216 13.11 0.43 10.58
N ARG A 217 14.42 0.42 10.32
CA ARG A 217 15.45 1.16 11.05
C ARG A 217 16.37 1.89 10.10
N SER A 218 16.67 3.13 10.37
CA SER A 218 17.33 4.05 9.44
C SER A 218 18.72 3.66 8.93
N ASN A 219 19.36 2.65 9.49
CA ASN A 219 20.75 2.28 9.17
C ASN A 219 20.89 0.85 8.66
N VAL A 220 19.80 0.22 8.23
CA VAL A 220 19.79 -1.16 7.73
C VAL A 220 19.47 -1.14 6.24
N ASN A 221 20.33 -1.78 5.43
CA ASN A 221 20.19 -1.81 3.97
C ASN A 221 19.50 -3.07 3.45
N SER A 222 19.17 -4.02 4.33
CA SER A 222 18.46 -5.23 3.94
C SER A 222 17.59 -5.73 5.08
N TYR A 223 16.35 -6.06 4.76
CA TYR A 223 15.36 -6.55 5.70
C TYR A 223 14.80 -7.89 5.25
N ILE A 224 14.45 -8.68 6.24
CA ILE A 224 13.57 -9.83 6.10
C ILE A 224 12.25 -9.42 6.76
N PRO A 225 11.10 -9.69 6.16
CA PRO A 225 9.81 -9.47 6.80
C PRO A 225 9.75 -10.16 8.16
N ASP A 226 9.25 -9.44 9.15
CA ASP A 226 9.00 -9.99 10.48
C ASP A 226 7.55 -10.40 10.68
N GLY A 227 6.66 -9.96 9.79
CA GLY A 227 5.26 -10.35 9.78
C GLY A 227 4.66 -10.40 8.39
N VAL A 228 3.74 -11.33 8.19
CA VAL A 228 2.93 -11.44 6.98
C VAL A 228 1.47 -11.67 7.38
N ILE A 229 0.59 -10.85 6.82
CA ILE A 229 -0.85 -10.97 7.00
C ILE A 229 -1.45 -11.47 5.68
N ASN A 230 -1.98 -12.67 5.67
CA ASN A 230 -2.82 -13.15 4.57
C ASN A 230 -4.21 -12.52 4.72
N VAL A 231 -4.65 -11.76 3.75
CA VAL A 231 -5.93 -11.06 3.79
C VAL A 231 -6.98 -11.87 3.03
N GLU A 232 -8.05 -12.25 3.72
CA GLU A 232 -9.18 -13.00 3.16
C GLU A 232 -10.44 -12.13 3.16
N MET A 233 -10.90 -11.68 2.01
CA MET A 233 -12.14 -10.89 1.89
C MET A 233 -13.34 -11.82 1.64
N LYS A 234 -14.13 -12.06 2.68
CA LYS A 234 -15.32 -12.91 2.59
C LYS A 234 -16.48 -12.20 1.87
N GLY A 235 -17.27 -12.96 1.13
CA GLY A 235 -18.47 -12.46 0.45
C GLY A 235 -18.20 -11.91 -0.96
N TYR A 236 -16.97 -11.94 -1.42
CA TYR A 236 -16.62 -11.57 -2.79
C TYR A 236 -16.19 -12.81 -3.59
N LYS A 237 -16.51 -12.82 -4.88
CA LYS A 237 -16.04 -13.87 -5.80
C LYS A 237 -14.55 -13.75 -6.07
N GLN A 238 -14.07 -12.52 -6.08
CA GLN A 238 -12.70 -12.18 -6.41
C GLN A 238 -12.38 -10.81 -5.80
N TYR A 239 -11.13 -10.60 -5.42
CA TYR A 239 -10.65 -9.33 -4.90
C TYR A 239 -9.16 -9.17 -5.11
N ASN A 240 -8.75 -7.92 -5.31
CA ASN A 240 -7.36 -7.48 -5.33
C ASN A 240 -7.20 -6.31 -4.38
N LEU A 241 -6.22 -6.39 -3.50
CA LEU A 241 -5.84 -5.26 -2.67
C LEU A 241 -4.97 -4.32 -3.50
N GLU A 242 -5.29 -3.04 -3.48
CA GLU A 242 -4.65 -2.04 -4.35
C GLU A 242 -3.91 -0.97 -3.56
N SER A 243 -4.36 -0.63 -2.34
CA SER A 243 -3.69 0.37 -1.53
C SER A 243 -3.93 0.18 -0.04
N ILE A 244 -3.06 0.78 0.79
CA ILE A 244 -3.04 0.60 2.24
C ILE A 244 -2.73 1.92 2.95
N CYS A 245 -3.42 2.17 4.06
CA CYS A 245 -3.05 3.18 5.06
C CYS A 245 -3.44 2.73 6.46
N MET A 246 -3.25 3.58 7.47
CA MET A 246 -3.63 3.29 8.85
C MET A 246 -4.42 4.42 9.47
N LYS A 247 -5.43 4.10 10.26
CA LYS A 247 -6.18 5.03 11.12
C LYS A 247 -6.34 4.44 12.50
N ALA A 248 -5.92 5.19 13.51
CA ALA A 248 -6.04 4.81 14.92
C ALA A 248 -5.54 3.38 15.23
N GLY A 249 -4.43 2.98 14.61
CA GLY A 249 -3.85 1.65 14.79
C GLY A 249 -4.48 0.53 13.95
N HIS A 250 -5.55 0.82 13.19
CA HIS A 250 -6.17 -0.14 12.29
C HIS A 250 -5.72 0.06 10.86
N LEU A 251 -5.36 -1.03 10.19
CA LEU A 251 -5.05 -0.98 8.76
C LEU A 251 -6.33 -0.81 7.94
N VAL A 252 -6.30 0.14 7.02
CA VAL A 252 -7.37 0.40 6.06
C VAL A 252 -6.84 0.07 4.68
N LEU A 253 -7.59 -0.74 3.97
CA LEU A 253 -7.26 -1.24 2.65
C LEU A 253 -8.23 -0.67 1.62
N ALA A 254 -7.76 -0.39 0.44
CA ALA A 254 -8.60 -0.25 -0.74
C ALA A 254 -8.44 -1.48 -1.61
N ALA A 255 -9.55 -1.99 -2.11
CA ALA A 255 -9.58 -3.21 -2.90
C ALA A 255 -10.52 -3.05 -4.11
N ASN A 256 -10.10 -3.62 -5.22
CA ASN A 256 -11.01 -3.94 -6.31
C ASN A 256 -11.66 -5.29 -6.02
N VAL A 257 -13.00 -5.34 -6.00
CA VAL A 257 -13.75 -6.53 -5.63
C VAL A 257 -14.79 -6.89 -6.69
N ILE A 258 -15.04 -8.19 -6.87
CA ILE A 258 -16.17 -8.69 -7.64
C ILE A 258 -17.17 -9.28 -6.67
N THR A 259 -18.36 -8.67 -6.60
CA THR A 259 -19.43 -9.10 -5.71
C THR A 259 -19.98 -10.48 -6.09
N GLY A 260 -20.76 -11.08 -5.20
CA GLY A 260 -21.46 -12.34 -5.47
C GLY A 260 -22.33 -12.30 -6.74
N THR A 261 -22.86 -11.12 -7.10
CA THR A 261 -23.65 -10.88 -8.32
C THR A 261 -22.80 -10.65 -9.56
N GLY A 262 -21.46 -10.62 -9.44
CA GLY A 262 -20.56 -10.38 -10.55
C GLY A 262 -20.27 -8.91 -10.86
N LYS A 263 -20.77 -7.97 -10.03
CA LYS A 263 -20.49 -6.55 -10.18
C LYS A 263 -19.10 -6.23 -9.65
N ALA A 264 -18.29 -5.49 -10.43
CA ALA A 264 -17.00 -4.98 -9.99
C ALA A 264 -17.19 -3.64 -9.27
N GLU A 265 -16.50 -3.49 -8.13
CA GLU A 265 -16.50 -2.28 -7.30
C GLU A 265 -15.15 -2.05 -6.68
N ASP A 266 -14.76 -0.78 -6.47
CA ASP A 266 -13.68 -0.43 -5.58
C ASP A 266 -14.25 -0.10 -4.19
N ARG A 267 -13.69 -0.72 -3.16
CA ARG A 267 -14.16 -0.57 -1.78
C ARG A 267 -13.02 -0.37 -0.80
N PHE A 268 -13.33 0.35 0.26
CA PHE A 268 -12.52 0.31 1.49
C PHE A 268 -12.84 -0.94 2.30
N SER A 269 -11.85 -1.37 3.07
CA SER A 269 -11.99 -2.44 4.04
C SER A 269 -11.11 -2.15 5.25
N VAL A 270 -11.60 -2.45 6.44
CA VAL A 270 -10.88 -2.17 7.69
C VAL A 270 -10.47 -3.49 8.33
N LEU A 271 -9.18 -3.66 8.59
CA LEU A 271 -8.65 -4.75 9.38
C LEU A 271 -8.75 -4.38 10.86
N ASN A 272 -9.84 -4.85 11.48
CA ASN A 272 -10.06 -4.70 12.91
C ASN A 272 -9.34 -5.82 13.67
N GLY A 273 -8.79 -5.51 14.85
CA GLY A 273 -8.22 -6.49 15.77
C GLY A 273 -6.74 -6.82 15.51
N ILE A 274 -6.09 -6.17 14.56
CA ILE A 274 -4.64 -6.13 14.48
C ILE A 274 -4.22 -4.77 15.04
N THR A 275 -3.68 -4.78 16.25
CA THR A 275 -3.06 -3.61 16.85
C THR A 275 -1.58 -3.88 17.00
N TYR A 276 -0.77 -2.93 16.57
CA TYR A 276 0.66 -2.94 16.80
C TYR A 276 0.95 -2.13 18.06
N GLU A 277 1.61 -2.75 19.05
CA GLU A 277 2.10 -2.04 20.21
C GLU A 277 3.59 -1.74 20.06
N LYS A 278 3.98 -0.52 20.38
CA LYS A 278 5.36 -0.05 20.29
C LYS A 278 6.31 -0.96 21.10
N GLY A 279 7.27 -1.58 20.43
CA GLY A 279 8.37 -2.32 21.05
C GLY A 279 8.07 -3.77 21.46
N THR A 280 6.85 -4.24 21.29
CA THR A 280 6.49 -5.65 21.38
C THR A 280 5.56 -5.97 20.21
N TYR A 281 5.97 -6.90 19.37
CA TYR A 281 5.04 -7.55 18.46
C TYR A 281 4.12 -8.46 19.27
N SER A 282 3.30 -7.88 20.07
CA SER A 282 2.07 -8.52 20.41
C SER A 282 1.13 -8.19 19.25
N PHE A 283 1.02 -9.08 18.27
CA PHE A 283 -0.27 -9.24 17.64
C PHE A 283 -1.23 -9.53 18.79
N ASN A 284 -1.72 -8.50 19.45
CA ASN A 284 -2.88 -8.63 20.30
C ASN A 284 -4.01 -8.92 19.34
N CYS A 285 -4.03 -10.18 18.90
CA CYS A 285 -5.24 -10.82 18.47
C CYS A 285 -6.13 -10.82 19.71
N ALA A 286 -6.65 -9.67 20.10
CA ALA A 286 -7.91 -9.64 20.79
C ALA A 286 -8.78 -10.45 19.86
N LEU A 287 -9.19 -11.65 20.28
CA LEU A 287 -9.92 -12.64 19.52
C LEU A 287 -11.20 -12.03 18.90
N SER A 288 -11.00 -11.06 18.02
CA SER A 288 -12.05 -10.47 17.22
C SER A 288 -12.39 -11.51 16.16
N LYS A 289 -13.66 -11.82 16.03
CA LYS A 289 -14.16 -12.74 15.01
C LYS A 289 -13.51 -12.37 13.67
N GLY A 290 -12.67 -13.24 13.13
CA GLY A 290 -12.07 -13.08 11.80
C GLY A 290 -10.56 -13.13 11.71
N ILE A 291 -9.82 -13.19 12.83
CA ILE A 291 -8.38 -13.39 12.83
C ILE A 291 -8.06 -14.83 13.23
N LYS A 292 -7.26 -15.49 12.42
CA LYS A 292 -6.68 -16.79 12.71
C LYS A 292 -5.18 -16.68 12.68
N VAL A 293 -4.51 -17.23 13.67
CA VAL A 293 -3.09 -17.54 13.57
C VAL A 293 -3.00 -18.84 12.78
N ASP A 294 -2.36 -18.82 11.63
CA ASP A 294 -2.23 -19.98 10.76
C ASP A 294 -1.25 -20.98 11.40
N ASN A 295 -1.75 -21.82 12.30
CA ASN A 295 -1.03 -22.95 12.96
C ASN A 295 0.42 -22.62 13.36
N GLU A 296 0.68 -21.38 13.80
CA GLU A 296 2.03 -20.91 14.12
C GLU A 296 3.04 -21.23 13.00
N ILE A 297 2.64 -21.03 11.74
CA ILE A 297 3.54 -21.25 10.61
C ILE A 297 4.64 -20.19 10.66
N PHE A 298 5.79 -20.60 11.10
CA PHE A 298 7.01 -19.82 11.07
C PHE A 298 7.78 -20.16 9.79
N VAL A 299 8.37 -19.16 9.18
CA VAL A 299 9.29 -19.35 8.05
C VAL A 299 10.69 -19.03 8.56
N ASP A 300 11.61 -19.97 8.39
CA ASP A 300 13.00 -19.77 8.79
C ASP A 300 13.71 -18.72 7.91
N ASP A 301 14.93 -18.38 8.26
CA ASP A 301 15.75 -17.39 7.53
C ASP A 301 16.01 -17.76 6.07
N LEU A 302 15.70 -18.98 5.65
CA LEU A 302 15.81 -19.47 4.28
C LEU A 302 14.46 -19.50 3.56
N GLY A 303 13.38 -19.04 4.20
CA GLY A 303 12.03 -19.06 3.64
C GLY A 303 11.37 -20.44 3.66
N LYS A 304 11.92 -21.41 4.39
CA LYS A 304 11.31 -22.72 4.53
C LYS A 304 10.28 -22.71 5.63
N LYS A 305 9.13 -23.34 5.38
CA LYS A 305 8.12 -23.59 6.42
C LYS A 305 8.68 -24.62 7.42
N SER A 306 8.65 -24.31 8.68
CA SER A 306 8.97 -25.24 9.77
C SER A 306 7.72 -25.93 10.28
#